data_5ca711e49aad4fb78b57df2d417d7ea1
#
_entry.id   5ca711e49aad4fb78b57df2d417d7ea1
#
_cell.length_a   1.000
_cell.length_b   1.000
_cell.length_c   1.000
_cell.angle_alpha   90.00
_cell.angle_beta   90.00
_cell.angle_gamma   90.00
#
_symmetry.space_group_name_H-M   'P 1'
#
loop_
_entity.id
_entity.type
_entity.pdbx_description
1 polymer ?
#
loop_
_entity_poly.entity_id
_entity_poly.type
_entity_poly.pdbx_seq_one_letter_code
_entity_poly.pdbx_strand_id
1 'polypeptide(L)'
;MSSRHVAVVPSVSLPVGLAAMVAYDPDVDAVANAQAMEEALMGMHSGEVTVAVRDSELDGVTVSGGQAIGLVDGRLVAAVDDIETAFVVMLEEFARQNTDYVTVLTSLEECDMSHERLEDLAARALPDAEVHFHEGGQPLYPILASAE
;
A
#
# COMPACT_ATOMS: atom_id res chain seq x y z
N MET A 1 -19.38 -18.40 31.33
CA MET A 1 -18.77 -17.41 30.43
C MET A 1 -17.90 -18.14 29.41
N SER A 2 -18.20 -17.94 28.13
CA SER A 2 -17.31 -18.46 27.10
C SER A 2 -16.06 -17.57 27.02
N SER A 3 -14.88 -18.18 27.11
CA SER A 3 -13.64 -17.48 26.83
C SER A 3 -13.48 -17.31 25.32
N ARG A 4 -13.08 -16.10 24.89
CA ARG A 4 -12.74 -15.83 23.50
C ARG A 4 -11.23 -15.92 23.33
N HIS A 5 -10.80 -16.66 22.32
CA HIS A 5 -9.42 -16.67 21.92
C HIS A 5 -9.17 -15.53 20.94
N VAL A 6 -8.22 -14.67 21.27
CA VAL A 6 -7.85 -13.52 20.44
C VAL A 6 -6.38 -13.64 20.06
N ALA A 7 -6.08 -13.55 18.78
CA ALA A 7 -4.73 -13.46 18.26
C ALA A 7 -4.60 -12.19 17.42
N VAL A 8 -3.45 -11.53 17.50
CA VAL A 8 -3.18 -10.31 16.75
C VAL A 8 -2.22 -10.61 15.61
N VAL A 9 -2.61 -10.22 14.38
CA VAL A 9 -1.77 -10.31 13.20
C VAL A 9 -1.23 -8.90 12.90
N PRO A 10 0.11 -8.70 12.95
CA PRO A 10 0.71 -7.37 12.82
C PRO A 10 0.76 -6.91 11.36
N SER A 11 -0.36 -6.43 10.84
CA SER A 11 -0.40 -5.76 9.54
C SER A 11 -0.16 -4.27 9.72
N VAL A 12 0.79 -3.71 9.01
CA VAL A 12 1.21 -2.30 9.17
C VAL A 12 0.47 -1.33 8.27
N SER A 13 -0.32 -1.82 7.33
CA SER A 13 -1.12 -0.99 6.43
C SER A 13 -2.44 -1.66 6.09
N LEU A 14 -3.41 -0.87 5.62
CA LEU A 14 -4.72 -1.39 5.23
C LEU A 14 -4.64 -2.43 4.08
N PRO A 15 -3.92 -2.18 2.97
CA PRO A 15 -3.83 -3.17 1.90
C PRO A 15 -3.17 -4.48 2.34
N VAL A 16 -2.15 -4.41 3.18
CA VAL A 16 -1.47 -5.59 3.75
C VAL A 16 -2.42 -6.35 4.67
N GLY A 17 -3.19 -5.64 5.50
CA GLY A 17 -4.21 -6.25 6.36
C GLY A 17 -5.30 -6.97 5.57
N LEU A 18 -5.76 -6.38 4.46
CA LEU A 18 -6.73 -7.02 3.57
C LEU A 18 -6.15 -8.29 2.92
N ALA A 19 -4.89 -8.27 2.53
CA ALA A 19 -4.21 -9.46 1.99
C ALA A 19 -4.12 -10.58 3.04
N ALA A 20 -3.84 -10.24 4.30
CA ALA A 20 -3.85 -11.21 5.39
C ALA A 20 -5.22 -11.87 5.58
N MET A 21 -6.31 -11.14 5.36
CA MET A 21 -7.67 -11.67 5.47
C MET A 21 -7.97 -12.78 4.47
N VAL A 22 -7.31 -12.81 3.32
CA VAL A 22 -7.47 -13.87 2.32
C VAL A 22 -7.02 -15.23 2.85
N ALA A 23 -6.07 -15.24 3.77
CA ALA A 23 -5.57 -16.47 4.41
C ALA A 23 -6.44 -16.95 5.58
N TYR A 24 -7.49 -16.20 5.94
CA TYR A 24 -8.39 -16.57 7.02
C TYR A 24 -9.31 -17.73 6.62
N ASP A 25 -9.39 -18.74 7.49
CA ASP A 25 -10.27 -19.90 7.34
C ASP A 25 -11.15 -20.03 8.58
N PRO A 26 -12.49 -19.93 8.45
CA PRO A 26 -13.40 -20.03 9.60
C PRO A 26 -13.45 -21.41 10.25
N ASP A 27 -12.95 -22.44 9.56
CA ASP A 27 -12.97 -23.82 10.05
C ASP A 27 -11.72 -24.19 10.91
N VAL A 28 -10.76 -23.28 11.03
CA VAL A 28 -9.57 -23.47 11.88
C VAL A 28 -9.59 -22.51 13.07
N ASP A 29 -8.82 -22.86 14.12
CA ASP A 29 -8.78 -22.05 15.33
C ASP A 29 -8.02 -20.72 15.12
N ALA A 30 -8.12 -19.83 16.13
CA ALA A 30 -7.53 -18.50 16.04
C ALA A 30 -6.00 -18.53 15.92
N VAL A 31 -5.32 -19.48 16.56
CA VAL A 31 -3.86 -19.57 16.51
C VAL A 31 -3.39 -20.01 15.13
N ALA A 32 -4.04 -21.03 14.54
CA ALA A 32 -3.71 -21.50 13.20
C ALA A 32 -4.01 -20.42 12.14
N ASN A 33 -5.13 -19.69 12.28
CA ASN A 33 -5.44 -18.57 11.41
C ASN A 33 -4.40 -17.45 11.53
N ALA A 34 -4.01 -17.07 12.74
CA ALA A 34 -3.00 -16.03 12.95
C ALA A 34 -1.68 -16.40 12.28
N GLN A 35 -1.24 -17.66 12.41
CA GLN A 35 -0.03 -18.14 11.77
C GLN A 35 -0.12 -18.09 10.25
N ALA A 36 -1.22 -18.57 9.65
CA ALA A 36 -1.42 -18.53 8.20
C ALA A 36 -1.48 -17.10 7.67
N MET A 37 -2.13 -16.20 8.40
CA MET A 37 -2.23 -14.79 8.04
C MET A 37 -0.87 -14.08 8.17
N GLU A 38 -0.07 -14.37 9.20
CA GLU A 38 1.29 -13.86 9.34
C GLU A 38 2.20 -14.35 8.22
N GLU A 39 2.10 -15.62 7.85
CA GLU A 39 2.85 -16.16 6.70
C GLU A 39 2.48 -15.46 5.40
N ALA A 40 1.21 -15.11 5.22
CA ALA A 40 0.75 -14.35 4.05
C ALA A 40 1.33 -12.92 4.00
N LEU A 41 1.71 -12.35 5.15
CA LEU A 41 2.37 -11.04 5.21
C LEU A 41 3.86 -11.10 4.87
N MET A 42 4.48 -12.27 4.97
CA MET A 42 5.90 -12.44 4.66
C MET A 42 6.12 -12.25 3.15
N GLY A 43 7.06 -11.39 2.81
CA GLY A 43 7.34 -11.06 1.41
C GLY A 43 6.38 -10.03 0.79
N MET A 44 5.42 -9.51 1.55
CA MET A 44 4.57 -8.42 1.11
C MET A 44 5.22 -7.06 1.38
N HIS A 45 5.00 -6.15 0.45
CA HIS A 45 5.43 -4.77 0.57
C HIS A 45 4.23 -3.85 0.61
N SER A 46 4.33 -2.77 1.37
CA SER A 46 3.31 -1.72 1.42
C SER A 46 3.79 -0.46 0.71
N GLY A 47 2.88 0.25 0.08
CA GLY A 47 3.14 1.53 -0.55
C GLY A 47 2.07 2.54 -0.18
N GLU A 48 2.48 3.79 -0.03
CA GLU A 48 1.59 4.90 0.29
C GLU A 48 1.98 6.12 -0.51
N VAL A 49 0.99 6.82 -1.06
CA VAL A 49 1.18 8.16 -1.62
C VAL A 49 0.25 9.11 -0.88
N THR A 50 0.82 10.15 -0.32
CA THR A 50 0.09 11.18 0.40
C THR A 50 0.64 12.57 0.05
N VAL A 51 -0.02 13.62 0.53
CA VAL A 51 0.42 15.00 0.36
C VAL A 51 0.81 15.56 1.72
N ALA A 52 2.00 16.16 1.79
CA ALA A 52 2.47 16.81 3.01
C ALA A 52 1.60 18.03 3.34
N VAL A 53 1.08 18.08 4.56
CA VAL A 53 0.26 19.23 5.02
C VAL A 53 1.10 20.38 5.56
N ARG A 54 2.38 20.13 5.83
CA ARG A 54 3.35 21.12 6.34
C ARG A 54 4.77 20.68 6.04
N ASP A 55 5.70 21.62 6.18
CA ASP A 55 7.12 21.30 6.06
C ASP A 55 7.55 20.34 7.17
N SER A 56 8.31 19.32 6.80
CA SER A 56 8.80 18.31 7.74
C SER A 56 10.09 17.69 7.22
N GLU A 57 10.73 16.88 8.04
CA GLU A 57 11.89 16.09 7.66
C GLU A 57 11.55 14.59 7.85
N LEU A 58 11.71 13.83 6.79
CA LEU A 58 11.47 12.38 6.79
C LEU A 58 12.71 11.68 6.21
N ASP A 59 13.24 10.71 6.94
CA ASP A 59 14.44 9.94 6.53
C ASP A 59 15.62 10.82 6.10
N GLY A 60 15.82 11.97 6.76
CA GLY A 60 16.89 12.92 6.43
C GLY A 60 16.61 13.79 5.20
N VAL A 61 15.41 13.73 4.62
CA VAL A 61 14.99 14.53 3.48
C VAL A 61 14.00 15.60 3.93
N THR A 62 14.28 16.85 3.55
CA THR A 62 13.34 17.94 3.80
C THR A 62 12.18 17.86 2.83
N VAL A 63 10.96 17.79 3.36
CA VAL A 63 9.71 17.75 2.60
C VAL A 63 8.96 19.05 2.83
N SER A 64 8.59 19.74 1.77
CA SER A 64 7.80 20.97 1.85
C SER A 64 6.30 20.67 1.84
N GLY A 65 5.53 21.47 2.56
CA GLY A 65 4.07 21.39 2.54
C GLY A 65 3.54 21.49 1.10
N GLY A 66 2.60 20.61 0.74
CA GLY A 66 2.05 20.50 -0.61
C GLY A 66 2.76 19.51 -1.53
N GLN A 67 3.94 19.03 -1.16
CA GLN A 67 4.62 17.98 -1.93
C GLN A 67 3.94 16.63 -1.78
N ALA A 68 3.94 15.84 -2.85
CA ALA A 68 3.52 14.45 -2.82
C ALA A 68 4.66 13.58 -2.27
N ILE A 69 4.31 12.72 -1.32
CA ILE A 69 5.25 11.82 -0.65
C ILE A 69 4.89 10.39 -1.03
N GLY A 70 5.89 9.64 -1.50
CA GLY A 70 5.79 8.20 -1.70
C GLY A 70 6.57 7.45 -0.63
N LEU A 71 5.93 6.48 0.00
CA LEU A 71 6.53 5.62 1.01
C LEU A 71 6.42 4.16 0.57
N VAL A 72 7.47 3.38 0.74
CA VAL A 72 7.46 1.93 0.56
C VAL A 72 8.04 1.29 1.81
N ASP A 73 7.27 0.38 2.42
CA ASP A 73 7.61 -0.27 3.69
C ASP A 73 7.96 0.73 4.81
N GLY A 74 7.27 1.87 4.82
CA GLY A 74 7.48 2.94 5.79
C GLY A 74 8.68 3.83 5.52
N ARG A 75 9.42 3.61 4.42
CA ARG A 75 10.57 4.42 4.02
C ARG A 75 10.22 5.40 2.91
N LEU A 76 10.74 6.61 2.99
CA LEU A 76 10.56 7.63 1.97
C LEU A 76 11.29 7.24 0.68
N VAL A 77 10.54 7.11 -0.41
CA VAL A 77 11.10 6.84 -1.74
C VAL A 77 10.91 8.02 -2.70
N ALA A 78 9.96 8.91 -2.42
CA ALA A 78 9.70 10.09 -3.24
C ALA A 78 9.23 11.28 -2.39
N ALA A 79 9.71 12.47 -2.71
CA ALA A 79 9.18 13.74 -2.25
C ALA A 79 9.20 14.66 -3.46
N VAL A 80 8.07 14.80 -4.14
CA VAL A 80 7.95 15.42 -5.47
C VAL A 80 6.73 16.35 -5.53
N ASP A 81 6.59 17.08 -6.61
CA ASP A 81 5.58 18.12 -6.71
C ASP A 81 4.18 17.58 -7.05
N ASP A 82 4.07 16.36 -7.52
CA ASP A 82 2.78 15.78 -7.94
C ASP A 82 2.62 14.32 -7.54
N ILE A 83 1.35 13.91 -7.37
CA ILE A 83 0.97 12.56 -6.98
C ILE A 83 1.35 11.53 -8.06
N GLU A 84 1.23 11.91 -9.33
CA GLU A 84 1.56 11.02 -10.46
C GLU A 84 3.01 10.54 -10.38
N THR A 85 3.94 11.47 -10.18
CA THR A 85 5.38 11.14 -10.07
C THR A 85 5.65 10.29 -8.83
N ALA A 86 5.04 10.62 -7.69
CA ALA A 86 5.19 9.83 -6.47
C ALA A 86 4.68 8.39 -6.64
N PHE A 87 3.54 8.24 -7.31
CA PHE A 87 2.97 6.93 -7.63
C PHE A 87 3.89 6.09 -8.51
N VAL A 88 4.45 6.68 -9.56
CA VAL A 88 5.38 6.00 -10.47
C VAL A 88 6.63 5.55 -9.72
N VAL A 89 7.22 6.41 -8.88
CA VAL A 89 8.41 6.06 -8.08
C VAL A 89 8.11 4.90 -7.12
N MET A 90 6.94 4.91 -6.49
CA MET A 90 6.50 3.81 -5.63
C MET A 90 6.42 2.49 -6.41
N LEU A 91 5.82 2.50 -7.60
CA LEU A 91 5.73 1.31 -8.46
C LEU A 91 7.09 0.83 -8.95
N GLU A 92 8.00 1.74 -9.28
CA GLU A 92 9.37 1.39 -9.66
C GLU A 92 10.12 0.70 -8.51
N GLU A 93 9.88 1.13 -7.28
CA GLU A 93 10.44 0.47 -6.10
C GLU A 93 9.89 -0.94 -5.93
N PHE A 94 8.60 -1.15 -6.16
CA PHE A 94 8.02 -2.49 -6.18
C PHE A 94 8.63 -3.36 -7.28
N ALA A 95 8.89 -2.80 -8.46
CA ALA A 95 9.53 -3.51 -9.56
C ALA A 95 10.93 -4.03 -9.18
N ARG A 96 11.69 -3.25 -8.41
CA ARG A 96 13.01 -3.67 -7.90
C ARG A 96 12.95 -4.86 -6.95
N GLN A 97 11.80 -5.08 -6.34
CA GLN A 97 11.58 -6.15 -5.37
C GLN A 97 10.95 -7.40 -6.00
N ASN A 98 10.96 -7.50 -7.32
CA ASN A 98 10.42 -8.63 -8.08
C ASN A 98 8.95 -8.92 -7.77
N THR A 99 8.15 -7.90 -7.78
CA THR A 99 6.72 -7.98 -7.50
C THR A 99 5.96 -8.56 -8.69
N ASP A 100 5.09 -9.53 -8.43
CA ASP A 100 4.24 -10.18 -9.43
C ASP A 100 2.79 -9.68 -9.38
N TYR A 101 2.35 -9.21 -8.22
CA TYR A 101 0.97 -8.81 -7.98
C TYR A 101 0.89 -7.56 -7.11
N VAL A 102 0.12 -6.57 -7.55
CA VAL A 102 -0.09 -5.32 -6.82
C VAL A 102 -1.57 -5.01 -6.69
N THR A 103 -2.01 -4.69 -5.49
CA THR A 103 -3.34 -4.16 -5.23
C THR A 103 -3.22 -2.68 -4.86
N VAL A 104 -3.96 -1.83 -5.54
CA VAL A 104 -3.98 -0.38 -5.32
C VAL A 104 -5.36 0.07 -4.86
N LEU A 105 -5.41 0.74 -3.72
CA LEU A 105 -6.62 1.40 -3.22
C LEU A 105 -6.50 2.89 -3.49
N THR A 106 -7.45 3.45 -4.22
CA THR A 106 -7.48 4.86 -4.55
C THR A 106 -8.60 5.57 -3.83
N SER A 107 -8.36 6.83 -3.46
CA SER A 107 -9.40 7.76 -3.05
C SER A 107 -9.56 8.81 -4.13
N LEU A 108 -10.62 8.73 -4.91
CA LEU A 108 -10.86 9.64 -6.03
C LEU A 108 -11.12 11.08 -5.57
N GLU A 109 -11.58 11.27 -4.34
CA GLU A 109 -11.77 12.60 -3.76
C GLU A 109 -10.44 13.28 -3.43
N GLU A 110 -9.42 12.49 -3.11
CA GLU A 110 -8.09 13.00 -2.75
C GLU A 110 -7.09 12.92 -3.91
N CYS A 111 -7.43 12.24 -4.98
CA CYS A 111 -6.57 12.00 -6.12
C CYS A 111 -7.16 12.63 -7.39
N ASP A 112 -6.50 13.63 -7.93
CA ASP A 112 -6.91 14.34 -9.14
C ASP A 112 -6.67 13.55 -10.44
N MET A 113 -6.43 12.26 -10.33
CA MET A 113 -6.17 11.40 -11.49
C MET A 113 -7.29 10.39 -11.72
N SER A 114 -7.62 10.14 -12.99
CA SER A 114 -8.55 9.08 -13.37
C SER A 114 -7.94 7.69 -13.16
N HIS A 115 -8.78 6.70 -12.92
CA HIS A 115 -8.34 5.29 -12.86
C HIS A 115 -7.60 4.87 -14.13
N GLU A 116 -8.09 5.29 -15.29
CA GLU A 116 -7.46 5.00 -16.59
C GLU A 116 -6.00 5.48 -16.65
N ARG A 117 -5.73 6.68 -16.13
CA ARG A 117 -4.38 7.23 -16.06
C ARG A 117 -3.49 6.41 -15.12
N LEU A 118 -4.01 6.03 -13.96
CA LEU A 118 -3.29 5.21 -13.00
C LEU A 118 -2.97 3.82 -13.56
N GLU A 119 -3.91 3.20 -14.26
CA GLU A 119 -3.72 1.92 -14.93
C GLU A 119 -2.64 2.00 -16.02
N ASP A 120 -2.63 3.07 -16.80
CA ASP A 120 -1.62 3.29 -17.84
C ASP A 120 -0.22 3.44 -17.23
N LEU A 121 -0.10 4.22 -16.16
CA LEU A 121 1.17 4.38 -15.44
C LEU A 121 1.66 3.05 -14.85
N ALA A 122 0.76 2.28 -14.27
CA ALA A 122 1.09 0.98 -13.69
C ALA A 122 1.55 -0.02 -14.77
N ALA A 123 0.90 -0.04 -15.91
CA ALA A 123 1.29 -0.90 -17.04
C ALA A 123 2.68 -0.56 -17.57
N ARG A 124 3.09 0.68 -17.49
CA ARG A 124 4.43 1.12 -17.91
C ARG A 124 5.51 0.82 -16.86
N ALA A 125 5.18 1.01 -15.59
CA ALA A 125 6.14 0.79 -14.49
C ALA A 125 6.30 -0.68 -14.14
N LEU A 126 5.24 -1.47 -14.25
CA LEU A 126 5.17 -2.88 -13.88
C LEU A 126 4.59 -3.72 -15.03
N PRO A 127 5.29 -3.83 -16.18
CA PRO A 127 4.75 -4.51 -17.35
C PRO A 127 4.54 -6.01 -17.15
N ASP A 128 5.26 -6.62 -16.22
CA ASP A 128 5.22 -8.06 -15.94
C ASP A 128 4.38 -8.41 -14.71
N ALA A 129 3.86 -7.42 -14.01
CA ALA A 129 3.05 -7.61 -12.80
C ALA A 129 1.55 -7.44 -13.10
N GLU A 130 0.74 -8.17 -12.35
CA GLU A 130 -0.71 -7.98 -12.37
C GLU A 130 -1.08 -6.90 -11.36
N VAL A 131 -1.73 -5.83 -11.81
CA VAL A 131 -2.10 -4.68 -10.97
C VAL A 131 -3.62 -4.54 -10.93
N HIS A 132 -4.19 -4.53 -9.74
CA HIS A 132 -5.61 -4.37 -9.51
C HIS A 132 -5.90 -3.07 -8.77
N PHE A 133 -6.88 -2.31 -9.25
CA PHE A 133 -7.32 -1.04 -8.69
C PHE A 133 -8.68 -1.18 -8.05
N HIS A 134 -8.81 -0.65 -6.83
CA HIS A 134 -10.08 -0.58 -6.11
C HIS A 134 -10.28 0.83 -5.56
N GLU A 135 -11.51 1.32 -5.60
CA GLU A 135 -11.85 2.56 -4.92
C GLU A 135 -11.99 2.28 -3.42
N GLY A 136 -11.06 2.79 -2.63
CA GLY A 136 -11.02 2.54 -1.19
C GLY A 136 -11.79 3.55 -0.36
N GLY A 137 -12.00 4.77 -0.88
CA GLY A 137 -12.68 5.85 -0.16
C GLY A 137 -11.97 6.28 1.13
N GLN A 138 -10.70 5.92 1.29
CA GLN A 138 -9.92 6.25 2.48
C GLN A 138 -9.59 7.75 2.53
N PRO A 139 -9.75 8.40 3.69
CA PRO A 139 -9.34 9.80 3.84
C PRO A 139 -7.81 9.92 3.99
N LEU A 140 -7.26 11.09 3.65
CA LEU A 140 -5.86 11.49 3.85
C LEU A 140 -4.84 10.83 2.92
N TYR A 141 -5.10 9.65 2.41
CA TYR A 141 -4.18 8.92 1.54
C TYR A 141 -4.80 8.75 0.16
N PRO A 142 -4.39 9.55 -0.83
CA PRO A 142 -4.84 9.37 -2.22
C PRO A 142 -4.63 7.96 -2.74
N ILE A 143 -3.50 7.33 -2.39
CA ILE A 143 -3.15 6.00 -2.87
C ILE A 143 -2.55 5.18 -1.73
N LEU A 144 -3.08 3.97 -1.55
CA LEU A 144 -2.49 2.91 -0.74
C LEU A 144 -2.28 1.68 -1.61
N ALA A 145 -1.18 0.98 -1.42
CA ALA A 145 -0.87 -0.19 -2.22
C ALA A 145 -0.25 -1.31 -1.39
N SER A 146 -0.47 -2.53 -1.84
CA SER A 146 0.28 -3.71 -1.40
C SER A 146 0.86 -4.43 -2.60
N ALA A 147 2.03 -5.01 -2.42
CA ALA A 147 2.76 -5.72 -3.46
C ALA A 147 3.26 -7.07 -2.95
N GLU A 148 3.14 -8.11 -3.77
CA GLU A 148 3.69 -9.42 -3.46
C GLU A 148 4.40 -10.07 -4.64
#